data_cfb9d70f8e9fb66c8cd34cde890101d1
#
_entry.id   cfb9d70f8e9fb66c8cd34cde890101d1
#
_cell.length_a   1.000
_cell.length_b   1.000
_cell.length_c   1.000
_cell.angle_alpha   90.00
_cell.angle_beta   90.00
_cell.angle_gamma   90.00
#
_symmetry.space_group_name_H-M   'P 1'
#
loop_
_entity.id
_entity.type
_entity.pdbx_description
1 polymer ?
#
loop_
_entity_poly.entity_id
_entity_poly.type
_entity_poly.pdbx_seq_one_letter_code
_entity_poly.pdbx_strand_id
1 'polypeptide(L)'
;KVEDMAKKRKKKKSNSKKINNWGALFLLLLVTYSIWWLIKQAQQPQNPQQSFTNSLCHVKDAEMAHTPEGTPEQILYRTGYTVSYNSHWKQPNWVSYELLQDELQGSATRNNRFTPDYDVVGTMIDTRDYTYSGYDRGHMAPAADMKWNETAMEESFLLSNICPQIPELNRGRWKELEEQIREWV
;
A
#
# COMPACT_ATOMS: atom_id res chain seq x y z
N LYS A 1 -19.44 -63.57 -67.71
CA LYS A 1 -18.98 -62.16 -67.69
C LYS A 1 -19.94 -61.26 -66.93
N VAL A 2 -21.17 -61.68 -66.54
CA VAL A 2 -22.18 -60.90 -65.85
C VAL A 2 -22.19 -61.21 -64.30
N GLU A 3 -21.73 -62.40 -63.91
CA GLU A 3 -21.72 -62.84 -62.52
C GLU A 3 -20.55 -62.24 -61.71
N ASP A 4 -19.50 -61.81 -62.34
CA ASP A 4 -18.31 -61.31 -61.64
C ASP A 4 -18.43 -59.83 -61.25
N MET A 5 -19.40 -59.10 -61.80
CA MET A 5 -19.69 -57.71 -61.47
C MET A 5 -20.61 -57.56 -60.22
N ALA A 6 -21.34 -58.61 -59.86
CA ALA A 6 -22.25 -58.51 -58.65
C ALA A 6 -21.55 -58.73 -57.38
N LYS A 7 -20.34 -59.32 -57.29
CA LYS A 7 -19.58 -59.58 -56.06
C LYS A 7 -18.72 -58.42 -55.59
N LYS A 8 -18.51 -57.39 -56.40
CA LYS A 8 -17.71 -56.24 -56.05
C LYS A 8 -18.47 -55.09 -55.30
N ARG A 9 -19.80 -55.19 -55.18
CA ARG A 9 -20.63 -54.15 -54.58
C ARG A 9 -20.98 -54.35 -53.08
N LYS A 10 -20.53 -55.41 -52.40
CA LYS A 10 -20.93 -55.73 -51.04
C LYS A 10 -19.80 -55.62 -49.99
N LYS A 11 -18.82 -54.75 -50.19
CA LYS A 11 -17.83 -54.46 -49.12
C LYS A 11 -17.53 -52.97 -48.97
N LYS A 12 -18.58 -52.15 -48.85
CA LYS A 12 -18.45 -50.85 -48.23
C LYS A 12 -18.86 -50.99 -46.73
N LYS A 13 -17.94 -51.54 -45.90
CA LYS A 13 -18.11 -51.58 -44.48
C LYS A 13 -18.12 -50.12 -43.99
N SER A 14 -19.23 -49.73 -43.41
CA SER A 14 -19.40 -48.58 -42.59
C SER A 14 -18.28 -48.56 -41.53
N ASN A 15 -17.29 -47.68 -41.69
CA ASN A 15 -16.41 -47.27 -40.63
C ASN A 15 -17.21 -46.32 -39.74
N SER A 16 -18.00 -46.87 -38.83
CA SER A 16 -18.48 -46.11 -37.67
C SER A 16 -17.25 -45.72 -36.86
N LYS A 17 -16.87 -44.45 -36.94
CA LYS A 17 -15.87 -43.90 -36.04
C LYS A 17 -16.38 -44.13 -34.63
N LYS A 18 -15.77 -45.06 -33.86
CA LYS A 18 -15.90 -45.09 -32.42
C LYS A 18 -15.37 -43.75 -31.93
N ILE A 19 -16.28 -42.85 -31.60
CA ILE A 19 -15.94 -41.62 -30.90
C ILE A 19 -15.38 -42.07 -29.54
N ASN A 20 -14.10 -41.88 -29.37
CA ASN A 20 -13.46 -42.17 -28.08
C ASN A 20 -14.05 -41.21 -27.07
N ASN A 21 -14.96 -41.69 -26.20
CA ASN A 21 -15.61 -40.92 -25.12
C ASN A 21 -14.62 -40.39 -24.07
N TRP A 22 -13.35 -40.74 -24.21
CA TRP A 22 -12.29 -40.29 -23.28
C TRP A 22 -12.06 -38.75 -23.33
N GLY A 23 -12.16 -38.15 -24.52
CA GLY A 23 -12.05 -36.68 -24.66
C GLY A 23 -13.21 -35.94 -23.98
N ALA A 24 -14.42 -36.48 -24.10
CA ALA A 24 -15.59 -35.90 -23.42
C ALA A 24 -15.50 -36.06 -21.89
N LEU A 25 -14.98 -37.19 -21.41
CA LEU A 25 -14.77 -37.45 -20.00
C LEU A 25 -13.69 -36.49 -19.41
N PHE A 26 -12.62 -36.25 -20.17
CA PHE A 26 -11.55 -35.34 -19.77
C PHE A 26 -12.04 -33.89 -19.71
N LEU A 27 -12.84 -33.43 -20.66
CA LEU A 27 -13.47 -32.11 -20.62
C LEU A 27 -14.44 -31.96 -19.46
N LEU A 28 -15.23 -32.97 -19.14
CA LEU A 28 -16.11 -32.98 -17.97
C LEU A 28 -15.32 -32.82 -16.66
N LEU A 29 -14.20 -33.54 -16.51
CA LEU A 29 -13.33 -33.44 -15.34
C LEU A 29 -12.69 -32.05 -15.23
N LEU A 30 -12.28 -31.42 -16.33
CA LEU A 30 -11.74 -30.04 -16.29
C LEU A 30 -12.81 -29.04 -15.89
N VAL A 31 -14.03 -29.17 -16.38
CA VAL A 31 -15.14 -28.29 -16.03
C VAL A 31 -15.52 -28.45 -14.55
N THR A 32 -15.63 -29.69 -14.06
CA THR A 32 -15.94 -29.95 -12.63
C THR A 32 -14.84 -29.46 -11.72
N TYR A 33 -13.56 -29.61 -12.11
CA TYR A 33 -12.43 -29.09 -11.35
C TYR A 33 -12.43 -27.55 -11.33
N SER A 34 -12.72 -26.90 -12.45
CA SER A 34 -12.81 -25.43 -12.53
C SER A 34 -13.95 -24.89 -11.66
N ILE A 35 -15.12 -25.55 -11.69
CA ILE A 35 -16.25 -25.17 -10.83
C ILE A 35 -15.91 -25.38 -9.35
N TRP A 36 -15.30 -26.52 -9.02
CA TRP A 36 -14.87 -26.78 -7.64
C TRP A 36 -13.84 -25.77 -7.15
N TRP A 37 -12.87 -25.39 -8.01
CA TRP A 37 -11.86 -24.38 -7.72
C TRP A 37 -12.49 -23.00 -7.48
N LEU A 38 -13.46 -22.59 -8.33
CA LEU A 38 -14.20 -21.34 -8.15
C LEU A 38 -15.03 -21.34 -6.87
N ILE A 39 -15.69 -22.45 -6.53
CA ILE A 39 -16.43 -22.58 -5.28
C ILE A 39 -15.48 -22.49 -4.10
N LYS A 40 -14.32 -23.11 -4.18
CA LYS A 40 -13.31 -23.06 -3.11
C LYS A 40 -12.72 -21.66 -2.92
N GLN A 41 -12.52 -20.89 -4.00
CA GLN A 41 -12.15 -19.48 -3.90
C GLN A 41 -13.27 -18.62 -3.28
N ALA A 42 -14.53 -18.87 -3.63
CA ALA A 42 -15.66 -18.15 -3.06
C ALA A 42 -15.92 -18.49 -1.58
N GLN A 43 -15.42 -19.65 -1.10
CA GLN A 43 -15.53 -20.10 0.28
C GLN A 43 -14.30 -19.78 1.14
N GLN A 44 -13.25 -19.17 0.58
CA GLN A 44 -12.18 -18.62 1.41
C GLN A 44 -12.79 -17.57 2.33
N PRO A 45 -12.62 -17.70 3.66
CA PRO A 45 -13.09 -16.70 4.58
C PRO A 45 -12.42 -15.39 4.18
N GLN A 46 -13.20 -14.41 3.79
CA GLN A 46 -12.73 -13.03 3.61
C GLN A 46 -12.04 -12.65 4.91
N ASN A 47 -10.75 -12.35 4.86
CA ASN A 47 -10.01 -11.94 6.05
C ASN A 47 -10.79 -10.79 6.71
N PRO A 48 -11.24 -10.94 7.98
CA PRO A 48 -12.01 -9.90 8.67
C PRO A 48 -11.26 -8.55 8.69
N GLN A 49 -9.94 -8.57 8.67
CA GLN A 49 -9.11 -7.37 8.57
C GLN A 49 -9.27 -6.64 7.22
N GLN A 50 -9.44 -7.39 6.11
CA GLN A 50 -9.62 -6.79 4.79
C GLN A 50 -11.00 -6.13 4.63
N SER A 51 -12.04 -6.65 5.30
CA SER A 51 -13.36 -6.00 5.34
C SER A 51 -13.37 -4.77 6.27
N PHE A 52 -12.52 -4.78 7.30
CA PHE A 52 -12.40 -3.66 8.24
C PHE A 52 -11.66 -2.48 7.60
N THR A 53 -10.55 -2.74 6.89
CA THR A 53 -9.80 -1.70 6.16
C THR A 53 -10.63 -1.07 5.04
N ASN A 54 -11.35 -1.88 4.24
CA ASN A 54 -12.23 -1.37 3.19
C ASN A 54 -13.41 -0.54 3.73
N SER A 55 -13.85 -0.78 4.97
CA SER A 55 -14.91 0.01 5.61
C SER A 55 -14.41 1.34 6.17
N LEU A 56 -13.15 1.39 6.63
CA LEU A 56 -12.53 2.62 7.15
C LEU A 56 -12.06 3.55 6.02
N CYS A 57 -11.63 3.00 4.87
CA CYS A 57 -11.21 3.78 3.69
C CYS A 57 -12.32 4.62 3.03
N HIS A 58 -13.57 4.49 3.47
CA HIS A 58 -14.69 5.27 2.93
C HIS A 58 -15.10 6.45 3.81
N VAL A 59 -14.50 6.62 4.96
CA VAL A 59 -14.69 7.83 5.77
C VAL A 59 -13.70 8.87 5.27
N LYS A 60 -14.19 9.81 4.46
CA LYS A 60 -13.38 10.92 3.95
C LYS A 60 -12.72 11.63 5.14
N ASP A 61 -11.40 11.86 5.03
CA ASP A 61 -10.58 12.55 6.02
C ASP A 61 -10.54 11.84 7.41
N ALA A 62 -10.77 10.51 7.46
CA ALA A 62 -10.74 9.74 8.72
C ALA A 62 -9.36 9.79 9.42
N GLU A 63 -8.30 9.97 8.63
CA GLU A 63 -6.92 10.12 9.10
C GLU A 63 -6.60 11.54 9.58
N MET A 64 -7.46 12.53 9.30
CA MET A 64 -7.18 13.93 9.62
C MET A 64 -7.45 14.22 11.10
N ALA A 65 -6.41 14.65 11.80
CA ALA A 65 -6.55 15.16 13.15
C ALA A 65 -7.20 16.56 13.13
N HIS A 66 -7.75 16.97 14.27
CA HIS A 66 -8.38 18.27 14.43
C HIS A 66 -7.49 19.20 15.27
N THR A 67 -7.20 20.38 14.73
CA THR A 67 -6.49 21.42 15.47
C THR A 67 -7.49 22.22 16.32
N PRO A 68 -7.22 22.44 17.61
CA PRO A 68 -8.11 23.23 18.46
C PRO A 68 -8.34 24.63 17.92
N GLU A 69 -9.56 25.16 18.09
CA GLU A 69 -9.93 26.49 17.64
C GLU A 69 -9.00 27.58 18.19
N GLY A 70 -8.62 28.52 17.34
CA GLY A 70 -7.69 29.61 17.71
C GLY A 70 -6.20 29.24 17.63
N THR A 71 -5.86 27.99 17.36
CA THR A 71 -4.47 27.59 17.11
C THR A 71 -4.10 27.93 15.66
N PRO A 72 -2.97 28.63 15.41
CA PRO A 72 -2.49 28.88 14.05
C PRO A 72 -2.27 27.58 13.29
N GLU A 73 -2.81 27.51 12.07
CA GLU A 73 -2.80 26.30 11.26
C GLU A 73 -2.67 26.62 9.77
N GLN A 74 -1.79 25.86 9.12
CA GLN A 74 -1.76 25.71 7.66
C GLN A 74 -1.72 24.23 7.33
N ILE A 75 -2.72 23.74 6.62
CA ILE A 75 -2.74 22.35 6.15
C ILE A 75 -1.90 22.26 4.87
N LEU A 76 -0.92 21.36 4.90
CA LEU A 76 -0.03 21.05 3.78
C LEU A 76 -0.20 19.57 3.43
N TYR A 77 -0.62 19.31 2.20
CA TYR A 77 -0.78 17.95 1.68
C TYR A 77 0.51 17.51 1.00
N ARG A 78 1.02 16.36 1.39
CA ARG A 78 2.22 15.72 0.84
C ARG A 78 1.86 14.38 0.21
N THR A 79 2.77 13.82 -0.54
CA THR A 79 2.54 12.54 -1.23
C THR A 79 2.22 11.42 -0.25
N GLY A 80 2.90 11.36 0.89
CA GLY A 80 2.76 10.29 1.87
C GLY A 80 2.13 10.71 3.20
N TYR A 81 1.82 12.00 3.42
CA TYR A 81 1.25 12.47 4.68
C TYR A 81 0.58 13.84 4.53
N THR A 82 -0.20 14.20 5.51
CA THR A 82 -0.76 15.56 5.67
C THR A 82 -0.21 16.16 6.97
N VAL A 83 0.16 17.43 6.93
CA VAL A 83 0.65 18.15 8.12
C VAL A 83 -0.18 19.41 8.38
N SER A 84 -0.57 19.62 9.62
CA SER A 84 -1.03 20.91 10.11
C SER A 84 0.18 21.65 10.69
N TYR A 85 0.63 22.68 9.99
CA TYR A 85 1.81 23.43 10.39
C TYR A 85 1.45 24.72 11.13
N ASN A 86 2.17 24.99 12.21
CA ASN A 86 2.04 26.17 13.04
C ASN A 86 3.23 27.09 12.81
N SER A 87 3.04 28.16 12.04
CA SER A 87 4.10 29.13 11.72
C SER A 87 4.54 29.97 12.93
N HIS A 88 3.72 30.07 13.99
CA HIS A 88 4.09 30.77 15.21
C HIS A 88 5.08 29.96 16.05
N TRP A 89 4.84 28.65 16.19
CA TRP A 89 5.75 27.72 16.89
C TRP A 89 6.83 27.15 15.97
N LYS A 90 6.70 27.34 14.66
CA LYS A 90 7.58 26.76 13.62
C LYS A 90 7.65 25.23 13.69
N GLN A 91 6.53 24.59 14.01
CA GLN A 91 6.44 23.15 14.20
C GLN A 91 5.09 22.63 13.70
N PRO A 92 4.95 21.35 13.38
CA PRO A 92 3.66 20.76 13.15
C PRO A 92 2.81 20.76 14.43
N ASN A 93 1.51 21.09 14.30
CA ASN A 93 0.51 20.79 15.32
C ASN A 93 0.28 19.28 15.37
N TRP A 94 0.18 18.66 14.18
CA TRP A 94 0.06 17.24 13.99
C TRP A 94 0.52 16.86 12.57
N VAL A 95 0.84 15.59 12.41
CA VAL A 95 1.05 14.93 11.11
C VAL A 95 0.23 13.67 11.07
N SER A 96 -0.42 13.42 9.95
CA SER A 96 -1.34 12.31 9.76
C SER A 96 -1.02 11.58 8.47
N TYR A 97 -1.01 10.25 8.48
CA TYR A 97 -0.79 9.43 7.30
C TYR A 97 -1.39 8.04 7.50
N GLU A 98 -1.71 7.39 6.40
CA GLU A 98 -2.06 5.98 6.37
C GLU A 98 -0.77 5.17 6.12
N LEU A 99 -0.65 4.01 6.74
CA LEU A 99 0.44 3.08 6.50
C LEU A 99 -0.13 1.73 6.09
N LEU A 100 0.18 1.31 4.88
CA LEU A 100 -0.29 0.06 4.30
C LEU A 100 0.84 -0.96 4.20
N GLN A 101 0.50 -2.24 4.31
CA GLN A 101 1.47 -3.34 4.22
C GLN A 101 2.28 -3.31 2.92
N ASP A 102 1.66 -2.95 1.80
CA ASP A 102 2.32 -2.85 0.50
C ASP A 102 3.38 -1.72 0.48
N GLU A 103 3.18 -0.67 1.26
CA GLU A 103 4.09 0.47 1.36
C GLU A 103 5.39 0.12 2.10
N LEU A 104 5.35 -0.90 2.97
CA LEU A 104 6.53 -1.38 3.68
C LEU A 104 7.57 -2.04 2.76
N GLN A 105 7.17 -2.46 1.56
CA GLN A 105 8.03 -3.17 0.58
C GLN A 105 8.78 -2.22 -0.38
N GLY A 106 8.68 -0.92 -0.19
CA GLY A 106 9.29 0.07 -1.05
C GLY A 106 10.83 0.09 -1.00
N SER A 107 11.45 0.62 -2.06
CA SER A 107 12.91 0.65 -2.24
C SER A 107 13.49 2.07 -2.32
N ALA A 108 12.68 3.12 -2.11
CA ALA A 108 13.16 4.49 -2.13
C ALA A 108 14.29 4.71 -1.10
N THR A 109 15.37 5.30 -1.56
CA THR A 109 16.59 5.45 -0.75
C THR A 109 16.51 6.69 0.13
N ARG A 110 16.77 6.52 1.42
CA ARG A 110 16.87 7.62 2.38
C ARG A 110 18.04 8.54 2.03
N ASN A 111 17.75 9.83 1.79
CA ASN A 111 18.77 10.83 1.41
C ASN A 111 19.36 11.63 2.60
N ASN A 112 18.73 11.59 3.77
CA ASN A 112 19.10 12.31 5.01
C ASN A 112 19.25 13.83 4.84
N ARG A 113 18.66 14.41 3.81
CA ARG A 113 18.77 15.83 3.50
C ARG A 113 17.53 16.59 3.97
N PHE A 114 17.63 17.20 5.13
CA PHE A 114 16.57 18.10 5.63
C PHE A 114 16.55 19.40 4.84
N THR A 115 15.36 19.77 4.35
CA THR A 115 15.16 20.99 3.55
C THR A 115 14.00 21.82 4.09
N PRO A 116 14.08 23.15 3.97
CA PRO A 116 12.93 24.00 4.25
C PRO A 116 11.73 23.62 3.37
N ASP A 117 10.53 23.78 3.93
CA ASP A 117 9.28 23.59 3.20
C ASP A 117 8.79 24.93 2.67
N TYR A 118 9.05 25.21 1.40
CA TYR A 118 8.74 26.49 0.76
C TYR A 118 7.24 26.75 0.53
N ASP A 119 6.38 25.78 0.76
CA ASP A 119 4.93 25.97 0.74
C ASP A 119 4.39 26.55 2.06
N VAL A 120 5.22 26.58 3.11
CA VAL A 120 4.85 27.22 4.37
C VAL A 120 4.73 28.72 4.20
N VAL A 121 3.54 29.25 4.51
CA VAL A 121 3.28 30.69 4.55
C VAL A 121 3.64 31.23 5.94
N GLY A 122 4.51 32.23 5.97
CA GLY A 122 4.96 32.86 7.21
C GLY A 122 6.32 32.38 7.68
N THR A 123 6.45 32.20 8.99
CA THR A 123 7.75 31.84 9.57
C THR A 123 7.97 30.33 9.53
N MET A 124 9.09 29.94 8.95
CA MET A 124 9.51 28.55 8.84
C MET A 124 10.77 28.31 9.69
N ILE A 125 10.90 27.08 10.20
CA ILE A 125 12.12 26.62 10.85
C ILE A 125 13.24 26.43 9.82
N ASP A 126 14.48 26.68 10.23
CA ASP A 126 15.68 26.41 9.42
C ASP A 126 16.51 25.30 10.06
N THR A 127 17.29 24.59 9.26
CA THR A 127 18.20 23.53 9.77
C THR A 127 19.19 24.04 10.80
N ARG A 128 19.55 25.32 10.72
CA ARG A 128 20.44 26.01 11.67
C ARG A 128 19.82 26.18 13.06
N ASP A 129 18.49 26.22 13.15
CA ASP A 129 17.78 26.31 14.44
C ASP A 129 18.02 25.05 15.31
N TYR A 130 18.33 23.91 14.67
CA TYR A 130 18.70 22.68 15.36
C TYR A 130 20.20 22.58 15.69
N THR A 131 21.04 23.42 15.10
CA THR A 131 22.50 23.34 15.30
C THR A 131 22.86 23.77 16.71
N TYR A 132 23.53 22.88 17.46
CA TYR A 132 23.88 23.07 18.87
C TYR A 132 22.69 23.29 19.81
N SER A 133 21.45 22.98 19.39
CA SER A 133 20.26 23.10 20.21
C SER A 133 20.16 22.04 21.32
N GLY A 134 20.86 20.93 21.19
CA GLY A 134 20.72 19.73 22.03
C GLY A 134 19.57 18.81 21.61
N TYR A 135 18.81 19.17 20.57
CA TYR A 135 17.72 18.36 20.03
C TYR A 135 18.08 17.74 18.71
N ASP A 136 17.54 16.55 18.47
CA ASP A 136 17.51 15.90 17.15
C ASP A 136 16.39 16.49 16.29
N ARG A 137 16.55 16.39 14.99
CA ARG A 137 15.48 16.59 14.00
C ARG A 137 14.63 15.35 13.94
N GLY A 138 13.61 15.28 14.79
CA GLY A 138 12.71 14.13 14.89
C GLY A 138 11.61 14.17 13.84
N HIS A 139 11.46 13.09 13.10
CA HIS A 139 10.36 12.94 12.13
C HIS A 139 9.03 12.72 12.86
N MET A 140 7.97 13.35 12.36
CA MET A 140 6.60 13.04 12.76
C MET A 140 6.04 11.89 11.92
N ALA A 141 6.07 11.99 10.59
CA ALA A 141 5.89 10.85 9.68
C ALA A 141 7.26 10.25 9.37
N PRO A 142 7.56 8.99 9.78
CA PRO A 142 8.89 8.41 9.66
C PRO A 142 9.31 8.20 8.20
N ALA A 143 10.55 8.54 7.87
CA ALA A 143 11.09 8.27 6.54
C ALA A 143 11.10 6.77 6.18
N ALA A 144 11.15 5.88 7.17
CA ALA A 144 11.08 4.45 6.94
C ALA A 144 9.73 3.97 6.40
N ASP A 145 8.66 4.73 6.64
CA ASP A 145 7.29 4.45 6.21
C ASP A 145 7.02 5.01 4.80
N MET A 146 7.93 5.84 4.27
CA MET A 146 7.82 6.50 2.96
C MET A 146 8.65 5.80 1.86
N LYS A 147 9.07 4.55 2.08
CA LYS A 147 9.92 3.81 1.12
C LYS A 147 9.23 3.43 -0.19
N TRP A 148 7.92 3.45 -0.22
CA TRP A 148 7.11 3.06 -1.37
C TRP A 148 7.18 4.08 -2.52
N ASN A 149 7.58 5.33 -2.25
CA ASN A 149 7.62 6.40 -3.26
C ASN A 149 8.80 7.34 -2.99
N GLU A 150 9.57 7.68 -4.05
CA GLU A 150 10.75 8.56 -3.92
C GLU A 150 10.36 9.99 -3.50
N THR A 151 9.26 10.53 -4.02
CA THR A 151 8.76 11.85 -3.64
C THR A 151 8.31 11.87 -2.18
N ALA A 152 7.57 10.85 -1.72
CA ALA A 152 7.17 10.73 -0.32
C ALA A 152 8.40 10.62 0.60
N MET A 153 9.43 9.89 0.18
CA MET A 153 10.71 9.80 0.89
C MET A 153 11.40 11.16 0.99
N GLU A 154 11.49 11.92 -0.10
CA GLU A 154 12.08 13.26 -0.11
C GLU A 154 11.29 14.23 0.75
N GLU A 155 9.97 14.24 0.61
CA GLU A 155 9.06 15.09 1.37
C GLU A 155 9.11 14.79 2.88
N SER A 156 9.39 13.55 3.30
CA SER A 156 9.53 13.22 4.72
C SER A 156 10.65 14.01 5.43
N PHE A 157 11.62 14.54 4.66
CA PHE A 157 12.72 15.39 5.16
C PHE A 157 12.41 16.90 5.10
N LEU A 158 11.19 17.30 4.70
CA LEU A 158 10.76 18.69 4.82
C LEU A 158 10.66 19.08 6.30
N LEU A 159 11.18 20.27 6.63
CA LEU A 159 11.18 20.74 8.03
C LEU A 159 9.78 20.96 8.59
N SER A 160 8.74 21.01 7.78
CA SER A 160 7.35 21.00 8.21
C SER A 160 6.91 19.66 8.86
N ASN A 161 7.61 18.56 8.56
CA ASN A 161 7.41 17.23 9.16
C ASN A 161 8.30 16.99 10.39
N ILE A 162 9.11 17.96 10.80
CA ILE A 162 10.17 17.76 11.79
C ILE A 162 9.86 18.57 13.04
N CYS A 163 10.04 17.92 14.21
CA CYS A 163 9.97 18.58 15.51
C CYS A 163 11.27 18.34 16.31
N PRO A 164 11.60 19.24 17.26
CA PRO A 164 12.72 18.99 18.15
C PRO A 164 12.40 17.84 19.11
N GLN A 165 13.21 16.81 19.08
CA GLN A 165 13.12 15.66 19.97
C GLN A 165 14.42 15.50 20.75
N ILE A 166 14.35 15.18 22.04
CA ILE A 166 15.55 14.82 22.79
C ILE A 166 16.15 13.54 22.20
N PRO A 167 17.49 13.42 22.10
CA PRO A 167 18.15 12.28 21.46
C PRO A 167 17.73 10.92 22.02
N GLU A 168 17.55 10.82 23.33
CA GLU A 168 17.13 9.60 24.03
C GLU A 168 15.72 9.15 23.61
N LEU A 169 14.83 10.11 23.35
CA LEU A 169 13.50 9.79 22.82
C LEU A 169 13.59 9.40 21.35
N ASN A 170 14.15 10.28 20.50
CA ASN A 170 14.20 10.10 19.05
C ASN A 170 14.90 8.79 18.63
N ARG A 171 16.05 8.49 19.24
CA ARG A 171 16.87 7.32 18.92
C ARG A 171 16.49 6.07 19.71
N GLY A 172 15.66 6.21 20.75
CA GLY A 172 15.18 5.15 21.62
C GLY A 172 13.70 4.85 21.43
N ARG A 173 12.87 5.23 22.40
CA ARG A 173 11.46 4.85 22.47
C ARG A 173 10.63 5.26 21.26
N TRP A 174 10.91 6.40 20.64
CA TRP A 174 10.20 6.83 19.44
C TRP A 174 10.51 5.88 18.26
N LYS A 175 11.79 5.58 18.06
CA LYS A 175 12.22 4.61 17.05
C LYS A 175 11.63 3.22 17.30
N GLU A 176 11.62 2.75 18.54
CA GLU A 176 11.02 1.46 18.92
C GLU A 176 9.51 1.44 18.58
N LEU A 177 8.80 2.55 18.83
CA LEU A 177 7.37 2.67 18.48
C LEU A 177 7.16 2.64 16.98
N GLU A 178 7.95 3.37 16.19
CA GLU A 178 7.89 3.35 14.72
C GLU A 178 8.13 1.94 14.18
N GLU A 179 9.11 1.20 14.72
CA GLU A 179 9.40 -0.19 14.34
C GLU A 179 8.21 -1.09 14.68
N GLN A 180 7.63 -0.93 15.86
CA GLN A 180 6.49 -1.72 16.32
C GLN A 180 5.22 -1.45 15.49
N ILE A 181 4.96 -0.21 15.07
CA ILE A 181 3.83 0.13 14.20
C ILE A 181 3.96 -0.61 12.86
N ARG A 182 5.17 -0.65 12.27
CA ARG A 182 5.42 -1.41 11.03
C ARG A 182 5.24 -2.91 11.16
N GLU A 183 5.44 -3.46 12.36
CA GLU A 183 5.16 -4.88 12.63
C GLU A 183 3.65 -5.19 12.76
N TRP A 184 2.84 -4.20 13.13
CA TRP A 184 1.39 -4.36 13.28
C TRP A 184 0.63 -4.27 11.95
N VAL A 185 1.23 -3.67 10.92
CA VAL A 185 0.68 -3.52 9.57
C VAL A 185 0.97 -4.75 8.70
#